data_e084a18e9e8a76bf6fa07be7ed924c5e
#
_entry.id   e084a18e9e8a76bf6fa07be7ed924c5e
#
_cell.length_a   1.000
_cell.length_b   1.000
_cell.length_c   1.000
_cell.angle_alpha   90.00
_cell.angle_beta   90.00
_cell.angle_gamma   90.00
#
_symmetry.space_group_name_H-M   'P 1'
#
loop_
_entity.id
_entity.type
_entity.pdbx_description
1 polymer ?
#
loop_
_entity_poly.entity_id
_entity_poly.type
_entity_poly.pdbx_seq_one_letter_code
_entity_poly.pdbx_strand_id
1 'polypeptide(L)'
;LTRTLSKYLTEVKYPVAIRSSSLLEDSQYQPLAGMYSTYMLPNSDTSKTIRLKQLKKAIKLVYASTYLKEPKSLIENSVHHHEEEKMAVIIMELVGKEHASLFYPSASGSAQSFNYYPVSYMKREEGVAHLALGLGRTISEGEKSLRFSPKYPGIIPQYYSIRSTIDNSQNQFYALDLK
;
A
#
# COMPACT_ATOMS: atom_id res chain seq x y z
N LEU A 1 23.76 3.07 11.36
CA LEU A 1 22.45 3.38 10.80
C LEU A 1 22.32 4.86 10.38
N THR A 2 22.51 5.86 11.27
CA THR A 2 22.34 7.30 10.94
C THR A 2 23.24 7.73 9.78
N ARG A 3 24.52 7.34 9.76
CA ARG A 3 25.46 7.65 8.67
C ARG A 3 24.99 7.03 7.34
N THR A 4 24.50 5.80 7.35
CA THR A 4 23.99 5.10 6.17
C THR A 4 22.75 5.80 5.61
N LEU A 5 21.78 6.14 6.46
CA LEU A 5 20.58 6.88 6.06
C LEU A 5 20.90 8.28 5.53
N SER A 6 21.88 8.96 6.14
CA SER A 6 22.34 10.27 5.64
C SER A 6 22.99 10.17 4.26
N LYS A 7 23.77 9.12 3.99
CA LYS A 7 24.35 8.87 2.66
C LYS A 7 23.22 8.57 1.66
N TYR A 8 22.28 7.70 2.00
CA TYR A 8 21.11 7.41 1.18
C TYR A 8 20.36 8.68 0.76
N LEU A 9 20.04 9.59 1.67
CA LEU A 9 19.37 10.85 1.39
C LEU A 9 20.21 11.88 0.60
N THR A 10 21.48 11.63 0.38
CA THR A 10 22.30 12.46 -0.53
C THR A 10 21.96 12.16 -1.99
N GLU A 11 21.69 10.92 -2.28
CA GLU A 11 21.39 10.40 -3.62
C GLU A 11 19.88 10.42 -3.89
N VAL A 12 19.06 10.03 -2.91
CA VAL A 12 17.62 9.92 -3.00
C VAL A 12 16.92 11.22 -2.64
N LYS A 13 16.24 11.82 -3.62
CA LYS A 13 15.47 13.08 -3.48
C LYS A 13 14.01 12.96 -3.92
N TYR A 14 13.59 11.79 -4.35
CA TYR A 14 12.21 11.47 -4.72
C TYR A 14 11.41 11.02 -3.49
N PRO A 15 10.08 11.06 -3.55
CA PRO A 15 9.21 10.55 -2.50
C PRO A 15 9.46 9.07 -2.21
N VAL A 16 9.39 8.69 -0.95
CA VAL A 16 9.69 7.33 -0.50
C VAL A 16 8.57 6.76 0.37
N ALA A 17 8.32 5.47 0.20
CA ALA A 17 7.49 4.68 1.10
C ALA A 17 8.38 3.92 2.09
N ILE A 18 8.01 3.96 3.36
CA ILE A 18 8.65 3.23 4.46
C ILE A 18 7.61 2.23 4.97
N ARG A 19 7.86 0.97 4.76
CA ARG A 19 6.92 -0.09 5.08
C ARG A 19 7.57 -1.21 5.88
N SER A 20 6.72 -1.98 6.53
CA SER A 20 7.08 -3.23 7.18
C SER A 20 7.47 -4.31 6.17
N SER A 21 8.30 -5.22 6.63
CA SER A 21 8.53 -6.53 6.05
C SER A 21 8.79 -7.46 7.21
N SER A 22 7.76 -8.13 7.65
CA SER A 22 7.80 -8.98 8.82
C SER A 22 7.66 -10.45 8.46
N LEU A 23 8.14 -11.31 9.34
CA LEU A 23 8.07 -12.75 9.12
C LEU A 23 6.61 -13.25 9.11
N LEU A 24 5.76 -12.68 9.95
CA LEU A 24 4.36 -13.10 10.07
C LEU A 24 3.48 -12.49 8.98
N GLU A 25 3.84 -11.33 8.43
CA GLU A 25 3.10 -10.67 7.35
C GLU A 25 3.07 -11.54 6.09
N ASP A 26 4.17 -12.25 5.81
CA ASP A 26 4.36 -13.10 4.64
C ASP A 26 4.22 -14.60 4.96
N SER A 27 3.61 -14.96 6.08
CA SER A 27 3.42 -16.36 6.49
C SER A 27 2.61 -17.15 5.45
N GLN A 28 3.09 -18.36 5.09
CA GLN A 28 2.42 -19.22 4.10
C GLN A 28 1.08 -19.79 4.59
N TYR A 29 0.93 -19.99 5.89
CA TYR A 29 -0.26 -20.64 6.47
C TYR A 29 -1.34 -19.65 6.89
N GLN A 30 -0.93 -18.50 7.39
CA GLN A 30 -1.85 -17.46 7.86
C GLN A 30 -1.19 -16.09 7.64
N PRO A 31 -1.23 -15.55 6.41
CA PRO A 31 -0.62 -14.26 6.12
C PRO A 31 -1.39 -13.14 6.84
N LEU A 32 -0.66 -12.30 7.53
CA LEU A 32 -1.18 -11.14 8.25
C LEU A 32 -0.89 -9.85 7.46
N ALA A 33 -1.18 -9.87 6.17
CA ALA A 33 -0.88 -8.76 5.25
C ALA A 33 -1.61 -7.47 5.65
N GLY A 34 -0.89 -6.35 5.60
CA GLY A 34 -1.44 -5.03 5.91
C GLY A 34 -1.60 -4.73 7.40
N MET A 35 -1.11 -5.60 8.27
CA MET A 35 -1.21 -5.48 9.72
C MET A 35 -0.39 -4.31 10.29
N TYR A 36 0.72 -3.98 9.65
CA TYR A 36 1.65 -2.95 10.12
C TYR A 36 1.56 -1.66 9.32
N SER A 37 1.99 -0.57 9.93
CA SER A 37 1.89 0.76 9.33
C SER A 37 2.88 0.97 8.18
N THR A 38 2.40 1.64 7.13
CA THR A 38 3.21 2.18 6.04
C THR A 38 3.19 3.69 6.10
N TYR A 39 4.34 4.33 5.97
CA TYR A 39 4.48 5.78 5.94
C TYR A 39 5.05 6.23 4.61
N MET A 40 4.43 7.25 4.02
CA MET A 40 4.90 7.88 2.80
C MET A 40 5.47 9.24 3.14
N LEU A 41 6.69 9.51 2.68
CA LEU A 41 7.38 10.78 2.90
C LEU A 41 7.61 11.49 1.58
N PRO A 42 7.30 12.79 1.47
CA PRO A 42 7.57 13.58 0.28
C PRO A 42 9.06 13.71 -0.01
N ASN A 43 9.89 13.66 1.04
CA ASN A 43 11.34 13.79 0.93
C ASN A 43 11.78 15.06 0.17
N SER A 44 10.93 16.10 0.15
CA SER A 44 11.04 17.33 -0.64
C SER A 44 11.76 18.47 0.07
N ASP A 45 11.96 18.39 1.40
CA ASP A 45 12.60 19.46 2.15
C ASP A 45 14.03 19.70 1.65
N THR A 46 14.41 20.96 1.51
CA THR A 46 15.75 21.37 1.08
C THR A 46 16.83 20.99 2.09
N SER A 47 16.47 20.95 3.38
CA SER A 47 17.35 20.54 4.46
C SER A 47 17.45 19.02 4.60
N LYS A 48 18.61 18.47 4.26
CA LYS A 48 18.87 17.04 4.48
C LYS A 48 18.72 16.63 5.96
N THR A 49 18.96 17.53 6.89
CA THR A 49 18.79 17.26 8.33
C THR A 49 17.32 17.03 8.67
N ILE A 50 16.41 17.81 8.11
CA ILE A 50 14.97 17.65 8.29
C ILE A 50 14.51 16.34 7.66
N ARG A 51 14.88 16.07 6.40
CA ARG A 51 14.58 14.80 5.73
C ARG A 51 15.07 13.59 6.51
N LEU A 52 16.30 13.65 7.06
CA LEU A 52 16.84 12.57 7.90
C LEU A 52 16.03 12.39 9.19
N LYS A 53 15.59 13.48 9.82
CA LYS A 53 14.73 13.41 11.02
C LYS A 53 13.39 12.76 10.70
N GLN A 54 12.75 13.12 9.58
CA GLN A 54 11.49 12.55 9.11
C GLN A 54 11.65 11.06 8.81
N LEU A 55 12.68 10.67 8.06
CA LEU A 55 12.95 9.27 7.73
C LEU A 55 13.18 8.41 8.98
N LYS A 56 14.00 8.90 9.91
CA LYS A 56 14.23 8.20 11.20
C LYS A 56 12.95 8.08 12.03
N LYS A 57 12.08 9.08 12.01
CA LYS A 57 10.78 9.03 12.68
C LYS A 57 9.88 7.97 12.04
N ALA A 58 9.76 7.95 10.71
CA ALA A 58 8.95 6.96 9.99
C ALA A 58 9.43 5.52 10.26
N ILE A 59 10.74 5.27 10.19
CA ILE A 59 11.30 3.95 10.53
C ILE A 59 10.92 3.52 11.95
N LYS A 60 11.06 4.43 12.94
CA LYS A 60 10.67 4.13 14.32
C LYS A 60 9.17 3.83 14.46
N LEU A 61 8.32 4.54 13.71
CA LEU A 61 6.88 4.33 13.74
C LEU A 61 6.48 3.01 13.10
N VAL A 62 7.17 2.57 12.05
CA VAL A 62 6.97 1.21 11.49
C VAL A 62 7.32 0.16 12.55
N TYR A 63 8.47 0.25 13.20
CA TYR A 63 8.79 -0.68 14.30
C TYR A 63 7.78 -0.60 15.45
N ALA A 64 7.34 0.60 15.82
CA ALA A 64 6.36 0.78 16.89
C ALA A 64 4.99 0.18 16.55
N SER A 65 4.66 0.06 15.26
CA SER A 65 3.37 -0.50 14.84
C SER A 65 3.20 -1.98 15.22
N THR A 66 4.28 -2.72 15.46
CA THR A 66 4.20 -4.10 15.98
C THR A 66 3.55 -4.18 17.37
N TYR A 67 3.59 -3.09 18.13
CA TYR A 67 3.06 -3.01 19.49
C TYR A 67 1.66 -2.39 19.57
N LEU A 68 1.04 -2.05 18.44
CA LEU A 68 -0.33 -1.55 18.40
C LEU A 68 -1.33 -2.67 18.79
N LYS A 69 -2.51 -2.23 19.21
CA LYS A 69 -3.56 -3.16 19.72
C LYS A 69 -4.01 -4.17 18.66
N GLU A 70 -4.21 -3.72 17.43
CA GLU A 70 -4.68 -4.58 16.34
C GLU A 70 -3.69 -5.69 15.99
N PRO A 71 -2.40 -5.41 15.68
CA PRO A 71 -1.40 -6.45 15.48
C PRO A 71 -1.28 -7.42 16.67
N LYS A 72 -1.27 -6.92 17.89
CA LYS A 72 -1.22 -7.77 19.09
C LYS A 72 -2.38 -8.73 19.15
N SER A 73 -3.60 -8.24 18.99
CA SER A 73 -4.81 -9.05 19.05
C SER A 73 -4.84 -10.12 17.93
N LEU A 74 -4.35 -9.80 16.73
CA LEU A 74 -4.28 -10.75 15.62
C LEU A 74 -3.25 -11.86 15.92
N ILE A 75 -2.10 -11.52 16.44
CA ILE A 75 -1.06 -12.50 16.82
C ILE A 75 -1.53 -13.38 17.98
N GLU A 76 -2.15 -12.80 19.02
CA GLU A 76 -2.68 -13.55 20.16
C GLU A 76 -3.77 -14.55 19.76
N ASN A 77 -4.54 -14.27 18.71
CA ASN A 77 -5.57 -15.15 18.16
C ASN A 77 -5.07 -16.09 17.05
N SER A 78 -3.78 -16.05 16.74
CA SER A 78 -3.13 -16.91 15.75
C SER A 78 -2.35 -18.05 16.43
N VAL A 79 -1.79 -18.95 15.63
CA VAL A 79 -0.85 -19.99 16.10
C VAL A 79 0.56 -19.43 16.39
N HIS A 80 0.78 -18.16 16.09
CA HIS A 80 2.08 -17.50 16.25
C HIS A 80 2.17 -16.76 17.58
N HIS A 81 3.40 -16.59 18.06
CA HIS A 81 3.70 -15.82 19.26
C HIS A 81 4.44 -14.52 18.91
N HIS A 82 4.24 -13.48 19.73
CA HIS A 82 4.89 -12.18 19.54
C HIS A 82 6.42 -12.25 19.49
N GLU A 83 7.00 -13.23 20.16
CA GLU A 83 8.44 -13.47 20.19
C GLU A 83 9.01 -13.99 18.86
N GLU A 84 8.15 -14.55 18.01
CA GLU A 84 8.51 -15.03 16.68
C GLU A 84 8.56 -13.88 15.64
N GLU A 85 7.96 -12.74 15.96
CA GLU A 85 7.88 -11.61 15.04
C GLU A 85 9.25 -10.95 14.84
N LYS A 86 9.73 -10.98 13.62
CA LYS A 86 10.98 -10.33 13.20
C LYS A 86 10.66 -9.30 12.14
N MET A 87 10.75 -8.03 12.54
CA MET A 87 10.45 -6.89 11.66
C MET A 87 11.70 -6.37 10.97
N ALA A 88 11.67 -6.32 9.64
CA ALA A 88 12.52 -5.47 8.84
C ALA A 88 11.73 -4.27 8.32
N VAL A 89 12.44 -3.22 7.90
CA VAL A 89 11.84 -2.03 7.31
C VAL A 89 12.40 -1.83 5.91
N ILE A 90 11.51 -1.76 4.93
CA ILE A 90 11.84 -1.49 3.55
C ILE A 90 11.63 0.00 3.27
N ILE A 91 12.62 0.62 2.65
CA ILE A 91 12.56 1.98 2.11
C ILE A 91 12.59 1.86 0.59
N MET A 92 11.54 2.29 -0.08
CA MET A 92 11.41 2.15 -1.53
C MET A 92 10.93 3.44 -2.18
N GLU A 93 11.24 3.61 -3.44
CA GLU A 93 10.72 4.72 -4.24
C GLU A 93 9.20 4.65 -4.33
N LEU A 94 8.56 5.80 -4.17
CA LEU A 94 7.14 5.94 -4.42
C LEU A 94 6.94 6.27 -5.89
N VAL A 95 6.25 5.41 -6.62
CA VAL A 95 5.96 5.60 -8.04
C VAL A 95 4.86 6.63 -8.22
N GLY A 96 5.06 7.59 -9.11
CA GLY A 96 4.08 8.64 -9.38
C GLY A 96 4.67 9.81 -10.17
N LYS A 97 3.90 10.87 -10.24
CA LYS A 97 4.30 12.15 -10.84
C LYS A 97 3.81 13.30 -9.96
N GLU A 98 4.49 14.42 -10.10
CA GLU A 98 4.07 15.66 -9.47
C GLU A 98 2.92 16.31 -10.26
N HIS A 99 1.89 16.71 -9.52
CA HIS A 99 0.72 17.43 -9.99
C HIS A 99 0.52 18.65 -9.09
N ALA A 100 1.12 19.77 -9.47
CA ALA A 100 1.22 20.96 -8.61
C ALA A 100 1.92 20.65 -7.27
N SER A 101 1.21 20.66 -6.16
CA SER A 101 1.76 20.34 -4.83
C SER A 101 1.52 18.89 -4.40
N LEU A 102 0.91 18.07 -5.26
CA LEU A 102 0.56 16.70 -4.96
C LEU A 102 1.41 15.72 -5.78
N PHE A 103 1.70 14.56 -5.20
CA PHE A 103 2.39 13.48 -5.89
C PHE A 103 1.52 12.21 -5.85
N TYR A 104 1.21 11.66 -7.01
CA TYR A 104 0.47 10.40 -7.13
C TYR A 104 0.67 9.76 -8.50
N PRO A 105 0.48 8.44 -8.64
CA PRO A 105 0.46 7.76 -9.94
C PRO A 105 -0.88 7.96 -10.64
N SER A 106 -0.88 7.92 -11.97
CA SER A 106 -2.12 7.95 -12.76
C SER A 106 -3.03 6.76 -12.47
N ALA A 107 -2.43 5.63 -12.08
CA ALA A 107 -3.18 4.44 -11.66
C ALA A 107 -2.34 3.61 -10.69
N SER A 108 -3.02 2.96 -9.77
CA SER A 108 -2.49 1.92 -8.89
C SER A 108 -3.43 0.72 -8.91
N GLY A 109 -2.93 -0.45 -8.60
CA GLY A 109 -3.78 -1.63 -8.64
C GLY A 109 -3.13 -2.88 -8.09
N SER A 110 -3.92 -3.95 -8.05
CA SER A 110 -3.47 -5.31 -7.78
C SER A 110 -4.01 -6.26 -8.84
N ALA A 111 -3.26 -7.29 -9.15
CA ALA A 111 -3.70 -8.34 -10.04
C ALA A 111 -3.36 -9.70 -9.42
N GLN A 112 -4.30 -10.63 -9.54
CA GLN A 112 -4.14 -12.01 -9.07
C GLN A 112 -4.44 -12.95 -10.22
N SER A 113 -3.65 -14.01 -10.35
CA SER A 113 -3.82 -15.04 -11.38
C SER A 113 -5.06 -15.93 -11.15
N PHE A 114 -5.60 -15.92 -9.92
CA PHE A 114 -6.77 -16.70 -9.56
C PHE A 114 -7.83 -15.80 -8.90
N ASN A 115 -9.07 -15.89 -9.38
CA ASN A 115 -10.21 -15.15 -8.87
C ASN A 115 -11.04 -16.03 -7.93
N TYR A 116 -10.90 -15.85 -6.64
CA TYR A 116 -11.63 -16.62 -5.62
C TYR A 116 -13.13 -16.37 -5.65
N TYR A 117 -13.56 -15.19 -6.09
CA TYR A 117 -14.96 -14.76 -6.11
C TYR A 117 -15.36 -14.28 -7.51
N PRO A 118 -15.43 -15.18 -8.50
CA PRO A 118 -15.82 -14.80 -9.84
C PRO A 118 -17.28 -14.33 -9.86
N VAL A 119 -17.55 -13.28 -10.61
CA VAL A 119 -18.89 -12.72 -10.79
C VAL A 119 -19.25 -12.71 -12.27
N SER A 120 -20.56 -12.91 -12.56
CA SER A 120 -21.08 -12.90 -13.93
C SER A 120 -20.31 -13.88 -14.86
N TYR A 121 -19.73 -13.40 -15.93
CA TYR A 121 -19.02 -14.16 -16.97
C TYR A 121 -17.60 -14.60 -16.58
N MET A 122 -17.05 -14.13 -15.46
CA MET A 122 -15.68 -14.40 -15.05
C MET A 122 -15.48 -15.86 -14.66
N LYS A 123 -14.32 -16.42 -15.02
CA LYS A 123 -13.85 -17.72 -14.54
C LYS A 123 -12.71 -17.53 -13.53
N ARG A 124 -12.53 -18.49 -12.65
CA ARG A 124 -11.51 -18.43 -11.60
C ARG A 124 -10.09 -18.33 -12.15
N GLU A 125 -9.82 -19.08 -13.20
CA GLU A 125 -8.49 -19.21 -13.82
C GLU A 125 -8.12 -18.00 -14.69
N GLU A 126 -9.06 -17.10 -14.95
CA GLU A 126 -8.83 -15.87 -15.72
C GLU A 126 -8.22 -14.75 -14.86
N GLY A 127 -8.15 -14.98 -13.55
CA GLY A 127 -7.65 -13.98 -12.61
C GLY A 127 -8.61 -12.80 -12.39
N VAL A 128 -8.14 -11.84 -11.61
CA VAL A 128 -8.86 -10.60 -11.33
C VAL A 128 -7.87 -9.45 -11.19
N ALA A 129 -8.24 -8.29 -11.70
CA ALA A 129 -7.51 -7.05 -11.51
C ALA A 129 -8.39 -6.01 -10.82
N HIS A 130 -7.78 -5.25 -9.93
CA HIS A 130 -8.33 -4.06 -9.29
C HIS A 130 -7.49 -2.85 -9.70
N LEU A 131 -8.14 -1.76 -10.09
CA LEU A 131 -7.49 -0.55 -10.54
C LEU A 131 -8.15 0.68 -9.93
N ALA A 132 -7.35 1.61 -9.47
CA ALA A 132 -7.79 2.88 -8.90
C ALA A 132 -6.88 4.04 -9.34
N LEU A 133 -7.39 5.26 -9.33
CA LEU A 133 -6.62 6.49 -9.47
C LEU A 133 -5.88 6.78 -8.16
N GLY A 134 -4.68 7.33 -8.24
CA GLY A 134 -3.90 7.77 -7.09
C GLY A 134 -3.10 6.66 -6.43
N LEU A 135 -2.65 6.91 -5.20
CA LEU A 135 -1.82 5.98 -4.45
C LEU A 135 -2.56 4.70 -4.08
N GLY A 136 -1.82 3.60 -3.99
CA GLY A 136 -2.35 2.24 -3.81
C GLY A 136 -3.14 1.99 -2.53
N ARG A 137 -3.26 2.97 -1.65
CA ARG A 137 -4.04 2.89 -0.42
C ARG A 137 -5.51 2.53 -0.67
N THR A 138 -6.13 3.10 -1.69
CA THR A 138 -7.48 2.74 -2.14
C THR A 138 -7.64 1.22 -2.33
N ILE A 139 -6.63 0.57 -2.91
CA ILE A 139 -6.65 -0.88 -3.15
C ILE A 139 -6.39 -1.67 -1.87
N SER A 140 -5.41 -1.25 -1.07
CA SER A 140 -5.03 -1.97 0.15
C SER A 140 -6.08 -1.89 1.26
N GLU A 141 -6.86 -0.82 1.32
CA GLU A 141 -7.95 -0.64 2.28
C GLU A 141 -9.30 -1.15 1.76
N GLY A 142 -9.35 -1.71 0.54
CA GLY A 142 -10.57 -2.29 -0.03
C GLY A 142 -11.64 -1.27 -0.40
N GLU A 143 -11.23 -0.03 -0.69
CA GLU A 143 -12.16 1.01 -1.12
C GLU A 143 -12.64 0.81 -2.56
N LYS A 144 -13.52 1.71 -3.02
CA LYS A 144 -14.09 1.63 -4.37
C LYS A 144 -13.01 1.70 -5.43
N SER A 145 -12.89 0.62 -6.19
CA SER A 145 -11.93 0.46 -7.28
C SER A 145 -12.57 -0.28 -8.44
N LEU A 146 -12.04 -0.11 -9.64
CA LEU A 146 -12.41 -0.90 -10.80
C LEU A 146 -12.00 -2.34 -10.59
N ARG A 147 -12.95 -3.28 -10.76
CA ARG A 147 -12.69 -4.72 -10.72
C ARG A 147 -13.09 -5.36 -12.05
N PHE A 148 -12.16 -6.04 -12.69
CA PHE A 148 -12.40 -6.67 -13.99
C PHE A 148 -11.56 -7.93 -14.18
N SER A 149 -11.97 -8.77 -15.15
CA SER A 149 -11.13 -9.85 -15.64
C SER A 149 -10.08 -9.29 -16.60
N PRO A 150 -8.77 -9.59 -16.41
CA PRO A 150 -7.74 -9.20 -17.37
C PRO A 150 -7.98 -9.71 -18.78
N LYS A 151 -8.72 -10.80 -18.93
CA LYS A 151 -9.10 -11.36 -20.22
C LYS A 151 -10.15 -10.52 -20.95
N TYR A 152 -11.01 -9.82 -20.20
CA TYR A 152 -12.12 -9.02 -20.74
C TYR A 152 -12.15 -7.63 -20.10
N PRO A 153 -11.12 -6.79 -20.29
CA PRO A 153 -10.96 -5.53 -19.54
C PRO A 153 -12.04 -4.49 -19.86
N GLY A 154 -12.72 -4.62 -21.00
CA GLY A 154 -13.82 -3.72 -21.38
C GLY A 154 -15.17 -4.06 -20.74
N ILE A 155 -15.28 -5.21 -20.04
CA ILE A 155 -16.53 -5.61 -19.38
C ILE A 155 -16.37 -5.43 -17.87
N ILE A 156 -17.09 -4.44 -17.35
CA ILE A 156 -17.01 -4.05 -15.94
C ILE A 156 -18.35 -4.35 -15.27
N PRO A 157 -18.47 -5.48 -14.54
CA PRO A 157 -19.74 -5.89 -13.93
C PRO A 157 -20.32 -4.90 -12.93
N GLN A 158 -19.47 -4.03 -12.36
CA GLN A 158 -19.89 -2.98 -11.43
C GLN A 158 -20.73 -1.88 -12.09
N TYR A 159 -20.70 -1.74 -13.43
CA TYR A 159 -21.28 -0.61 -14.17
C TYR A 159 -22.44 -1.05 -15.07
N TYR A 160 -23.31 -1.92 -14.56
CA TYR A 160 -24.45 -2.44 -15.31
C TYR A 160 -25.66 -1.48 -15.37
N SER A 161 -25.70 -0.44 -14.53
CA SER A 161 -26.75 0.59 -14.51
C SER A 161 -26.16 1.93 -14.08
N ILE A 162 -26.86 3.04 -14.35
CA ILE A 162 -26.46 4.38 -13.91
C ILE A 162 -26.26 4.43 -12.40
N ARG A 163 -27.23 3.91 -11.65
CA ARG A 163 -27.14 3.87 -10.18
C ARG A 163 -25.94 3.05 -9.72
N SER A 164 -25.76 1.86 -10.26
CA SER A 164 -24.63 1.00 -9.92
C SER A 164 -23.27 1.67 -10.26
N THR A 165 -23.21 2.40 -11.38
CA THR A 165 -22.00 3.17 -11.75
C THR A 165 -21.69 4.24 -10.70
N ILE A 166 -22.68 5.02 -10.27
CA ILE A 166 -22.49 6.05 -9.24
C ILE A 166 -22.09 5.42 -7.90
N ASP A 167 -22.76 4.33 -7.51
CA ASP A 167 -22.53 3.66 -6.23
C ASP A 167 -21.16 2.97 -6.15
N ASN A 168 -20.60 2.50 -7.29
CA ASN A 168 -19.35 1.75 -7.33
C ASN A 168 -18.16 2.52 -7.91
N SER A 169 -18.37 3.71 -8.48
CA SER A 169 -17.26 4.53 -8.97
C SER A 169 -16.41 5.06 -7.83
N GLN A 170 -15.10 5.13 -8.08
CA GLN A 170 -14.17 5.81 -7.21
C GLN A 170 -14.54 7.29 -7.10
N ASN A 171 -14.74 7.80 -5.89
CA ASN A 171 -15.12 9.18 -5.62
C ASN A 171 -14.06 9.96 -4.82
N GLN A 172 -13.02 9.29 -4.36
CA GLN A 172 -11.86 9.87 -3.67
C GLN A 172 -10.59 9.11 -4.05
N PHE A 173 -9.45 9.74 -3.93
CA PHE A 173 -8.15 9.10 -4.12
C PHE A 173 -7.11 9.67 -3.16
N TYR A 174 -6.04 8.94 -2.96
CA TYR A 174 -4.94 9.35 -2.09
C TYR A 174 -3.80 9.93 -2.92
N ALA A 175 -3.28 11.04 -2.44
CA ALA A 175 -2.09 11.69 -2.98
C ALA A 175 -1.17 12.10 -1.81
N LEU A 176 0.12 12.21 -2.08
CA LEU A 176 1.10 12.73 -1.14
C LEU A 176 1.25 14.23 -1.31
N ASP A 177 1.07 15.01 -0.25
CA ASP A 177 1.38 16.45 -0.25
C ASP A 177 2.90 16.64 -0.21
N LEU A 178 3.42 17.46 -1.12
CA LEU A 178 4.84 17.77 -1.25
C LEU A 178 5.28 19.01 -0.45
N LYS A 179 4.33 19.70 0.20
CA LYS A 179 4.60 20.89 1.02
C LYS A 179 5.07 20.54 2.42
#